data_44a87efe99fec42d166963d2e8ee6a9c
#
_entry.id   44a87efe99fec42d166963d2e8ee6a9c
#
_cell.length_a   1.000
_cell.length_b   1.000
_cell.length_c   1.000
_cell.angle_alpha   90.00
_cell.angle_beta   90.00
_cell.angle_gamma   90.00
#
_symmetry.space_group_name_H-M   'P 1'
#
loop_
_entity.id
_entity.type
_entity.pdbx_description
1 polymer ?
#
loop_
_entity_poly.entity_id
_entity_poly.type
_entity_poly.pdbx_seq_one_letter_code
_entity_poly.pdbx_strand_id
1 'polypeptide(L)'
;MISKNKETFTITAALPYANGPIHIGHLSGVYIPADIYARYKRLTNNDVAFICGSDEHGVAISLASKKASITPKELIDKYDKIIKSSFQEFGILFDNYSRTSKKIHHETSLKLFEDLKEKNLFSLIKSEQFFDVEENQFLADRYISGVCPFCNYDCLLYTSPSPRDRLSS
;
A
#
# COMPACT_ATOMS: atom_id res chain seq x y z
N MET A 1 45.10 1.92 -2.98
CA MET A 1 43.66 2.03 -2.60
C MET A 1 42.89 2.37 -3.85
N ILE A 2 42.10 1.44 -4.37
CA ILE A 2 41.24 1.70 -5.52
C ILE A 2 40.10 2.61 -5.04
N SER A 3 40.10 3.87 -5.49
CA SER A 3 38.95 4.77 -5.29
C SER A 3 37.74 4.13 -5.96
N LYS A 4 36.93 3.42 -5.23
CA LYS A 4 35.61 3.02 -5.71
C LYS A 4 34.82 4.31 -5.96
N ASN A 5 34.38 4.52 -7.19
CA ASN A 5 33.44 5.59 -7.50
C ASN A 5 32.25 5.46 -6.57
N LYS A 6 31.87 6.57 -5.94
CA LYS A 6 30.70 6.66 -5.09
C LYS A 6 29.45 6.47 -5.95
N GLU A 7 28.64 5.48 -5.63
CA GLU A 7 27.37 5.21 -6.33
C GLU A 7 26.20 5.80 -5.55
N THR A 8 25.13 6.11 -6.26
CA THR A 8 23.89 6.64 -5.66
C THR A 8 22.80 5.55 -5.70
N PHE A 9 22.17 5.32 -4.56
CA PHE A 9 21.09 4.34 -4.42
C PHE A 9 19.82 5.00 -3.90
N THR A 10 18.70 4.72 -4.57
CA THR A 10 17.37 4.95 -4.00
C THR A 10 16.81 3.61 -3.57
N ILE A 11 16.57 3.47 -2.27
CA ILE A 11 16.01 2.26 -1.67
C ILE A 11 14.59 2.58 -1.23
N THR A 12 13.64 1.78 -1.70
CA THR A 12 12.23 1.90 -1.34
C THR A 12 11.79 0.68 -0.56
N ALA A 13 10.90 0.87 0.41
CA ALA A 13 10.18 -0.22 1.06
C ALA A 13 8.70 -0.15 0.67
N ALA A 14 8.04 -1.30 0.63
CA ALA A 14 6.59 -1.34 0.38
C ALA A 14 5.85 -0.50 1.42
N LEU A 15 4.87 0.29 0.98
CA LEU A 15 4.12 1.17 1.85
C LEU A 15 3.22 0.32 2.77
N PRO A 16 3.31 0.47 4.10
CA PRO A 16 2.37 -0.17 5.02
C PRO A 16 0.99 0.45 4.85
N TYR A 17 -0.03 -0.41 4.87
CA TYR A 17 -1.41 0.03 4.74
C TYR A 17 -1.94 0.54 6.09
N ALA A 18 -2.40 1.79 6.13
CA ALA A 18 -2.78 2.48 7.38
C ALA A 18 -4.17 2.06 7.90
N ASN A 19 -4.50 0.77 7.86
CA ASN A 19 -5.74 0.18 8.38
C ASN A 19 -5.56 -0.63 9.67
N GLY A 20 -4.32 -0.74 10.15
CA GLY A 20 -3.94 -1.49 11.35
C GLY A 20 -2.48 -1.27 11.74
N PRO A 21 -2.05 -1.81 12.89
CA PRO A 21 -0.64 -1.79 13.29
C PRO A 21 0.17 -2.74 12.40
N ILE A 22 1.45 -2.42 12.23
CA ILE A 22 2.40 -3.37 11.64
C ILE A 22 2.71 -4.48 12.65
N HIS A 23 3.06 -5.66 12.14
CA HIS A 23 3.43 -6.83 12.95
C HIS A 23 4.79 -7.37 12.51
N ILE A 24 5.29 -8.36 13.25
CA ILE A 24 6.62 -8.93 13.03
C ILE A 24 6.85 -9.42 11.59
N GLY A 25 5.82 -9.93 10.92
CA GLY A 25 5.91 -10.35 9.52
C GLY A 25 6.19 -9.19 8.56
N HIS A 26 5.60 -8.01 8.80
CA HIS A 26 5.92 -6.80 8.04
C HIS A 26 7.37 -6.37 8.30
N LEU A 27 7.80 -6.36 9.57
CA LEU A 27 9.13 -5.94 9.96
C LEU A 27 10.20 -6.85 9.36
N SER A 28 10.07 -8.18 9.58
CA SER A 28 11.06 -9.17 9.13
C SER A 28 11.10 -9.36 7.62
N GLY A 29 9.95 -9.24 6.95
CA GLY A 29 9.84 -9.50 5.51
C GLY A 29 10.24 -8.31 4.63
N VAL A 30 10.11 -7.07 5.13
CA VAL A 30 10.28 -5.86 4.32
C VAL A 30 11.20 -4.84 4.96
N TYR A 31 10.84 -4.31 6.14
CA TYR A 31 11.45 -3.07 6.63
C TYR A 31 12.84 -3.27 7.23
N ILE A 32 13.05 -4.32 8.00
CA ILE A 32 14.36 -4.66 8.56
C ILE A 32 15.37 -5.02 7.46
N PRO A 33 15.05 -5.90 6.48
CA PRO A 33 15.95 -6.17 5.37
C PRO A 33 16.30 -4.91 4.56
N ALA A 34 15.35 -4.03 4.31
CA ALA A 34 15.58 -2.79 3.57
C ALA A 34 16.50 -1.83 4.36
N ASP A 35 16.29 -1.68 5.67
CA ASP A 35 17.12 -0.85 6.53
C ASP A 35 18.56 -1.40 6.63
N ILE A 36 18.72 -2.72 6.79
CA ILE A 36 20.04 -3.38 6.79
C ILE A 36 20.76 -3.09 5.47
N TYR A 37 20.07 -3.21 4.34
CA TYR A 37 20.67 -2.94 3.04
C TYR A 37 21.06 -1.47 2.88
N ALA A 38 20.22 -0.55 3.32
CA ALA A 38 20.51 0.88 3.31
C ALA A 38 21.74 1.21 4.14
N ARG A 39 21.84 0.67 5.36
CA ARG A 39 23.02 0.82 6.24
C ARG A 39 24.27 0.23 5.62
N TYR A 40 24.19 -0.95 5.05
CA TYR A 40 25.31 -1.58 4.36
C TYR A 40 25.86 -0.69 3.23
N LYS A 41 24.97 -0.15 2.39
CA LYS A 41 25.39 0.74 1.30
C LYS A 41 26.03 2.03 1.81
N ARG A 42 25.50 2.63 2.87
CA ARG A 42 26.13 3.80 3.52
C ARG A 42 27.52 3.48 4.10
N LEU A 43 27.65 2.33 4.77
CA LEU A 43 28.94 1.88 5.32
C LEU A 43 29.98 1.60 4.23
N THR A 44 29.56 1.24 3.03
CA THR A 44 30.43 1.07 1.87
C THR A 44 30.67 2.37 1.09
N ASN A 45 30.41 3.53 1.71
CA ASN A 45 30.66 4.87 1.19
C ASN A 45 29.85 5.25 -0.05
N ASN A 46 28.61 4.76 -0.16
CA ASN A 46 27.68 5.16 -1.20
C ASN A 46 26.67 6.20 -0.71
N ASP A 47 26.10 6.98 -1.63
CA ASP A 47 24.99 7.85 -1.35
C ASP A 47 23.68 7.05 -1.36
N VAL A 48 22.89 7.17 -0.28
CA VAL A 48 21.67 6.38 -0.14
C VAL A 48 20.52 7.28 0.29
N ALA A 49 19.46 7.27 -0.50
CA ALA A 49 18.15 7.75 -0.12
C ALA A 49 17.26 6.54 0.22
N PHE A 50 16.92 6.36 1.50
CA PHE A 50 16.01 5.32 1.96
C PHE A 50 14.64 5.94 2.25
N ILE A 51 13.64 5.60 1.43
CA ILE A 51 12.34 6.24 1.45
C ILE A 51 11.21 5.22 1.62
N CYS A 52 10.15 5.64 2.32
CA CYS A 52 8.92 4.90 2.50
C CYS A 52 7.75 5.88 2.70
N GLY A 53 6.58 5.35 3.00
CA GLY A 53 5.39 6.11 3.34
C GLY A 53 4.25 5.18 3.71
N SER A 54 3.14 5.71 4.22
CA SER A 54 1.92 4.95 4.45
C SER A 54 0.98 4.99 3.25
N ASP A 55 0.38 3.84 2.92
CA ASP A 55 -0.75 3.75 2.00
C ASP A 55 -2.04 4.03 2.77
N GLU A 56 -2.76 5.08 2.37
CA GLU A 56 -3.86 5.65 3.14
C GLU A 56 -5.17 5.73 2.37
N HIS A 57 -5.28 5.03 1.26
CA HIS A 57 -6.48 5.02 0.43
C HIS A 57 -7.01 3.59 0.26
N GLY A 58 -8.30 3.50 -0.08
CA GLY A 58 -8.94 2.26 -0.49
C GLY A 58 -9.94 1.70 0.51
N VAL A 59 -10.62 0.65 0.04
CA VAL A 59 -11.80 0.04 0.66
C VAL A 59 -11.56 -0.45 2.08
N ALA A 60 -10.39 -1.04 2.37
CA ALA A 60 -10.14 -1.57 3.71
C ALA A 60 -10.06 -0.48 4.79
N ILE A 61 -9.63 0.74 4.42
CA ILE A 61 -9.66 1.89 5.34
C ILE A 61 -11.10 2.33 5.59
N SER A 62 -11.92 2.41 4.55
CA SER A 62 -13.34 2.76 4.68
C SER A 62 -14.09 1.75 5.55
N LEU A 63 -13.85 0.45 5.36
CA LEU A 63 -14.45 -0.60 6.19
C LEU A 63 -13.97 -0.54 7.65
N ALA A 64 -12.67 -0.37 7.86
CA ALA A 64 -12.10 -0.28 9.21
C ALA A 64 -12.61 0.97 9.96
N SER A 65 -12.74 2.10 9.26
CA SER A 65 -13.27 3.34 9.85
C SER A 65 -14.75 3.22 10.22
N LYS A 66 -15.58 2.64 9.33
CA LYS A 66 -17.00 2.33 9.62
C LYS A 66 -17.12 1.41 10.85
N LYS A 67 -16.33 0.34 10.90
CA LYS A 67 -16.31 -0.60 12.03
C LYS A 67 -15.87 0.05 13.36
N ALA A 68 -14.95 0.98 13.29
CA ALA A 68 -14.47 1.73 14.46
C ALA A 68 -15.33 2.95 14.81
N SER A 69 -16.36 3.27 14.01
CA SER A 69 -17.21 4.46 14.16
C SER A 69 -16.43 5.78 14.21
N ILE A 70 -15.37 5.87 13.40
CA ILE A 70 -14.56 7.08 13.23
C ILE A 70 -14.42 7.41 11.75
N THR A 71 -13.96 8.61 11.46
CA THR A 71 -13.70 9.00 10.06
C THR A 71 -12.48 8.27 9.48
N PRO A 72 -12.41 8.06 8.16
CA PRO A 72 -11.21 7.53 7.51
C PRO A 72 -9.94 8.33 7.85
N LYS A 73 -10.07 9.66 7.96
CA LYS A 73 -8.96 10.53 8.32
C LYS A 73 -8.44 10.28 9.73
N GLU A 74 -9.31 10.15 10.72
CA GLU A 74 -8.93 9.82 12.09
C GLU A 74 -8.25 8.44 12.17
N LEU A 75 -8.75 7.47 11.40
CA LEU A 75 -8.17 6.13 11.35
C LEU A 75 -6.73 6.17 10.84
N ILE A 76 -6.50 6.78 9.66
CA ILE A 76 -5.16 6.85 9.06
C ILE A 76 -4.19 7.69 9.90
N ASP A 77 -4.65 8.78 10.51
CA ASP A 77 -3.83 9.61 11.41
C ASP A 77 -3.40 8.84 12.67
N LYS A 78 -4.27 7.97 13.18
CA LYS A 78 -3.98 7.08 14.30
C LYS A 78 -2.92 6.05 13.92
N TYR A 79 -3.11 5.34 12.82
CA TYR A 79 -2.19 4.27 12.42
C TYR A 79 -0.88 4.78 11.86
N ASP A 80 -0.83 5.91 11.18
CA ASP A 80 0.41 6.57 10.79
C ASP A 80 1.34 6.81 12.00
N LYS A 81 0.78 7.30 13.12
CA LYS A 81 1.54 7.52 14.36
C LYS A 81 2.06 6.20 14.94
N ILE A 82 1.22 5.16 15.02
CA ILE A 82 1.61 3.85 15.56
C ILE A 82 2.69 3.21 14.70
N ILE A 83 2.54 3.24 13.38
CA ILE A 83 3.51 2.67 12.44
C ILE A 83 4.86 3.37 12.54
N LYS A 84 4.85 4.70 12.58
CA LYS A 84 6.09 5.49 12.76
C LYS A 84 6.79 5.20 14.07
N SER A 85 6.03 5.12 15.18
CA SER A 85 6.60 4.75 16.49
C SER A 85 7.24 3.37 16.44
N SER A 86 6.55 2.39 15.84
CA SER A 86 7.10 1.04 15.69
C SER A 86 8.41 1.03 14.90
N PHE A 87 8.52 1.79 13.80
CA PHE A 87 9.78 1.89 13.07
C PHE A 87 10.89 2.50 13.91
N GLN A 88 10.59 3.56 14.66
CA GLN A 88 11.56 4.19 15.55
C GLN A 88 12.05 3.25 16.66
N GLU A 89 11.14 2.51 17.29
CA GLU A 89 11.46 1.52 18.34
C GLU A 89 12.37 0.39 17.82
N PHE A 90 12.20 -0.01 16.56
CA PHE A 90 13.08 -0.97 15.89
C PHE A 90 14.34 -0.33 15.29
N GLY A 91 14.54 0.96 15.46
CA GLY A 91 15.70 1.69 14.93
C GLY A 91 15.74 1.80 13.42
N ILE A 92 14.61 1.60 12.73
CA ILE A 92 14.48 1.76 11.28
C ILE A 92 14.35 3.24 10.97
N LEU A 93 15.31 3.80 10.23
CA LEU A 93 15.40 5.23 9.95
C LEU A 93 15.32 5.50 8.45
N PHE A 94 14.16 5.99 8.02
CA PHE A 94 13.98 6.49 6.66
C PHE A 94 14.49 7.93 6.55
N ASP A 95 15.11 8.26 5.42
CA ASP A 95 15.45 9.66 5.11
C ASP A 95 14.19 10.47 4.82
N ASN A 96 13.18 9.83 4.25
CA ASN A 96 11.85 10.41 4.09
C ASN A 96 10.76 9.34 4.28
N TYR A 97 9.83 9.61 5.18
CA TYR A 97 8.61 8.83 5.36
C TYR A 97 7.40 9.72 5.10
N SER A 98 6.72 9.47 4.00
CA SER A 98 5.60 10.29 3.53
C SER A 98 4.25 9.60 3.78
N ARG A 99 3.19 10.14 3.19
CA ARG A 99 1.81 9.64 3.27
C ARG A 99 1.14 9.83 1.91
N THR A 100 0.37 8.85 1.44
CA THR A 100 -0.34 8.98 0.16
C THR A 100 -1.47 10.01 0.21
N SER A 101 -1.97 10.35 1.41
CA SER A 101 -2.97 11.40 1.60
C SER A 101 -2.43 12.83 1.56
N LYS A 102 -1.10 13.01 1.46
CA LYS A 102 -0.53 14.36 1.36
C LYS A 102 -0.81 15.00 0.00
N LYS A 103 -1.03 16.31 0.00
CA LYS A 103 -1.26 17.12 -1.19
C LYS A 103 -0.19 16.90 -2.26
N ILE A 104 1.08 16.89 -1.88
CA ILE A 104 2.20 16.65 -2.81
C ILE A 104 2.10 15.29 -3.53
N HIS A 105 1.62 14.25 -2.85
CA HIS A 105 1.41 12.94 -3.47
C HIS A 105 0.27 13.00 -4.50
N HIS A 106 -0.85 13.63 -4.16
CA HIS A 106 -1.99 13.79 -5.07
C HIS A 106 -1.59 14.58 -6.32
N GLU A 107 -0.92 15.71 -6.15
CA GLU A 107 -0.46 16.55 -7.27
C GLU A 107 0.51 15.81 -8.18
N THR A 108 1.47 15.08 -7.60
CA THR A 108 2.46 14.32 -8.36
C THR A 108 1.81 13.16 -9.13
N SER A 109 0.90 12.42 -8.47
CA SER A 109 0.18 11.30 -9.10
C SER A 109 -0.72 11.78 -10.24
N LEU A 110 -1.43 12.89 -10.02
CA LEU A 110 -2.29 13.47 -11.05
C LEU A 110 -1.47 13.92 -12.27
N LYS A 111 -0.38 14.64 -12.03
CA LYS A 111 0.52 15.07 -13.11
C LYS A 111 1.06 13.87 -13.91
N LEU A 112 1.52 12.83 -13.24
CA LEU A 112 2.01 11.62 -13.90
C LEU A 112 0.91 10.97 -14.76
N PHE A 113 -0.32 10.90 -14.22
CA PHE A 113 -1.46 10.37 -14.97
C PHE A 113 -1.77 11.20 -16.21
N GLU A 114 -1.77 12.53 -16.09
CA GLU A 114 -2.00 13.45 -17.21
C GLU A 114 -0.91 13.31 -18.28
N ASP A 115 0.36 13.29 -17.90
CA ASP A 115 1.50 13.08 -18.80
C ASP A 115 1.38 11.77 -19.60
N LEU A 116 0.95 10.69 -18.95
CA LEU A 116 0.76 9.38 -19.59
C LEU A 116 -0.48 9.37 -20.51
N LYS A 117 -1.55 10.07 -20.10
CA LYS A 117 -2.77 10.23 -20.92
C LYS A 117 -2.50 11.01 -22.18
N GLU A 118 -1.76 12.12 -22.12
CA GLU A 118 -1.36 12.92 -23.28
C GLU A 118 -0.52 12.11 -24.27
N LYS A 119 0.29 11.18 -23.77
CA LYS A 119 1.07 10.25 -24.60
C LYS A 119 0.26 9.08 -25.16
N ASN A 120 -1.06 9.05 -24.94
CA ASN A 120 -1.96 7.96 -25.37
C ASN A 120 -1.50 6.56 -24.92
N LEU A 121 -0.96 6.45 -23.70
CA LEU A 121 -0.46 5.17 -23.14
C LEU A 121 -1.53 4.38 -22.40
N PHE A 122 -2.77 4.85 -22.37
CA PHE A 122 -3.90 4.15 -21.76
C PHE A 122 -4.83 3.57 -22.80
N SER A 123 -5.36 2.37 -22.55
CA SER A 123 -6.49 1.79 -23.26
C SER A 123 -7.73 1.86 -22.37
N LEU A 124 -8.89 2.14 -23.00
CA LEU A 124 -10.17 2.14 -22.31
C LEU A 124 -10.78 0.75 -22.38
N ILE A 125 -11.05 0.15 -21.22
CA ILE A 125 -11.75 -1.13 -21.11
C ILE A 125 -13.08 -0.88 -20.40
N LYS A 126 -14.16 -1.43 -20.95
CA LYS A 126 -15.46 -1.43 -20.28
C LYS A 126 -15.61 -2.74 -19.53
N SER A 127 -15.97 -2.66 -18.27
CA SER A 127 -16.30 -3.81 -17.42
C SER A 127 -17.60 -3.57 -16.69
N GLU A 128 -18.30 -4.66 -16.38
CA GLU A 128 -19.46 -4.62 -15.50
C GLU A 128 -18.99 -4.76 -14.06
N GLN A 129 -19.59 -3.97 -13.18
CA GLN A 129 -19.27 -4.00 -11.74
C GLN A 129 -20.58 -3.93 -10.94
N PHE A 130 -20.60 -4.54 -9.77
CA PHE A 130 -21.71 -4.40 -8.85
C PHE A 130 -21.80 -2.95 -8.36
N PHE A 131 -23.02 -2.44 -8.30
CA PHE A 131 -23.31 -1.09 -7.88
C PHE A 131 -24.32 -1.09 -6.74
N ASP A 132 -23.98 -0.40 -5.65
CA ASP A 132 -24.88 -0.18 -4.54
C ASP A 132 -25.70 1.08 -4.81
N VAL A 133 -27.01 0.89 -4.95
CA VAL A 133 -27.95 1.97 -5.26
C VAL A 133 -28.19 2.88 -4.07
N GLU A 134 -28.16 2.32 -2.84
CA GLU A 134 -28.41 3.08 -1.61
C GLU A 134 -27.23 4.01 -1.28
N GLU A 135 -26.02 3.47 -1.36
CA GLU A 135 -24.78 4.23 -1.09
C GLU A 135 -24.26 4.97 -2.35
N ASN A 136 -24.93 4.77 -3.52
CA ASN A 136 -24.58 5.37 -4.81
C ASN A 136 -23.10 5.21 -5.18
N GLN A 137 -22.58 3.98 -5.04
CA GLN A 137 -21.17 3.66 -5.32
C GLN A 137 -20.98 2.30 -5.96
N PHE A 138 -19.91 2.16 -6.74
CA PHE A 138 -19.47 0.85 -7.21
C PHE A 138 -18.85 0.05 -6.07
N LEU A 139 -19.21 -1.24 -6.01
CA LEU A 139 -18.68 -2.15 -5.00
C LEU A 139 -17.39 -2.79 -5.50
N ALA A 140 -16.32 -2.62 -4.74
CA ALA A 140 -15.14 -3.45 -4.92
C ALA A 140 -15.43 -4.88 -4.42
N ASP A 141 -14.74 -5.88 -5.00
CA ASP A 141 -14.94 -7.30 -4.71
C ASP A 141 -14.93 -7.65 -3.21
N ARG A 142 -14.20 -6.86 -2.41
CA ARG A 142 -14.10 -7.01 -0.94
C ARG A 142 -15.38 -6.66 -0.18
N TYR A 143 -16.33 -5.97 -0.81
CA TYR A 143 -17.66 -5.69 -0.22
C TYR A 143 -18.67 -6.79 -0.51
N ILE A 144 -18.35 -7.72 -1.40
CA ILE A 144 -19.26 -8.73 -1.87
C ILE A 144 -18.92 -10.05 -1.18
N SER A 145 -19.84 -10.53 -0.36
CA SER A 145 -19.77 -11.84 0.28
C SER A 145 -20.87 -12.75 -0.25
N GLY A 146 -20.64 -14.03 -0.24
CA GLY A 146 -21.64 -15.02 -0.66
C GLY A 146 -21.11 -16.44 -0.54
N VAL A 147 -22.02 -17.38 -0.76
CA VAL A 147 -21.70 -18.80 -0.73
C VAL A 147 -21.10 -19.21 -2.07
N CYS A 148 -19.91 -19.79 -2.06
CA CYS A 148 -19.25 -20.28 -3.26
C CYS A 148 -20.10 -21.37 -3.93
N PRO A 149 -20.50 -21.22 -5.21
CA PRO A 149 -21.35 -22.19 -5.90
C PRO A 149 -20.67 -23.56 -6.12
N PHE A 150 -19.35 -23.64 -5.93
CA PHE A 150 -18.59 -24.87 -6.15
C PHE A 150 -18.34 -25.67 -4.87
N CYS A 151 -18.06 -24.98 -3.76
CA CYS A 151 -17.71 -25.65 -2.50
C CYS A 151 -18.63 -25.31 -1.32
N ASN A 152 -19.67 -24.51 -1.55
CA ASN A 152 -20.61 -24.02 -0.53
C ASN A 152 -19.95 -23.34 0.69
N TYR A 153 -18.73 -22.83 0.51
CA TYR A 153 -18.03 -22.06 1.55
C TYR A 153 -18.47 -20.60 1.51
N ASP A 154 -18.79 -20.05 2.67
CA ASP A 154 -19.12 -18.64 2.80
C ASP A 154 -17.83 -17.81 2.75
N CYS A 155 -17.66 -17.02 1.72
CA CYS A 155 -16.43 -16.27 1.46
C CYS A 155 -16.70 -14.92 0.79
N LEU A 156 -15.69 -14.06 0.80
CA LEU A 156 -15.68 -12.89 -0.09
C LEU A 156 -15.51 -13.38 -1.53
N LEU A 157 -16.16 -12.72 -2.48
CA LEU A 157 -16.11 -13.09 -3.91
C LEU A 157 -14.67 -13.28 -4.43
N TYR A 158 -13.74 -12.47 -3.94
CA TYR A 158 -12.32 -12.50 -4.32
C TYR A 158 -11.51 -13.61 -3.63
N THR A 159 -11.94 -14.15 -2.51
CA THR A 159 -11.16 -15.07 -1.67
C THR A 159 -11.69 -16.50 -1.65
N SER A 160 -12.45 -16.91 -2.68
CA SER A 160 -12.92 -18.29 -2.76
C SER A 160 -11.75 -19.27 -2.63
N PRO A 161 -11.82 -20.24 -1.72
CA PRO A 161 -10.79 -21.27 -1.56
C PRO A 161 -10.80 -22.29 -2.70
N SER A 162 -11.79 -22.24 -3.60
CA SER A 162 -11.92 -23.18 -4.71
C SER A 162 -10.80 -22.99 -5.74
N PRO A 163 -10.03 -24.04 -6.08
CA PRO A 163 -9.01 -23.97 -7.12
C PRO A 163 -9.57 -23.66 -8.51
N ARG A 164 -10.89 -23.88 -8.73
CA ARG A 164 -11.56 -23.65 -10.02
C ARG A 164 -11.80 -22.18 -10.30
N ASP A 165 -11.98 -21.35 -9.28
CA ASP A 165 -12.16 -19.91 -9.45
C ASP A 165 -10.87 -19.19 -9.92
N ARG A 166 -9.72 -19.84 -9.75
CA ARG A 166 -8.42 -19.31 -10.19
C ARG A 166 -8.10 -19.61 -11.66
N LEU A 167 -8.88 -20.45 -12.30
CA LEU A 167 -8.65 -20.89 -13.69
C LEU A 167 -9.57 -20.21 -14.70
N SER A 168 -10.52 -19.39 -14.24
CA SER A 168 -11.51 -18.71 -15.09
C SER A 168 -11.28 -17.19 -15.20
N SER A 169 -10.15 -16.70 -14.71
CA SER A 169 -9.72 -15.31 -14.88
C SER A 169 -8.62 -15.15 -15.91
#